data_a4c5dc62b3468c06c126419905a369ff
#
_entry.id   a4c5dc62b3468c06c126419905a369ff
#
_cell.length_a   1.000
_cell.length_b   1.000
_cell.length_c   1.000
_cell.angle_alpha   90.00
_cell.angle_beta   90.00
_cell.angle_gamma   90.00
#
_symmetry.space_group_name_H-M   'P 1'
#
loop_
_entity.id
_entity.type
_entity.pdbx_description
1 polymer ?
#
loop_
_entity_poly.entity_id
_entity_poly.type
_entity_poly.pdbx_seq_one_letter_code
_entity_poly.pdbx_strand_id
1 'polypeptide(L)'
;VEMDERVLNSMNSDWKFNERGSYQNRIQVGNPLGSVYGFRYKGVYQYTYDYLTNLRAEENLTAEEFEQRINGMLADGKTFPVVVGADGKVIMQANGLPQRMVYNYVDGSPSYSFQGGDAIYEDINHDGQINALDIVYLGNCLPKLSGGFNVSLNYGRWNLKARFMYRYGNKV
;
A
#
# COMPACT_ATOMS: atom_id res chain seq x y z
N VAL A 1 9.53 -3.04 25.05
CA VAL A 1 9.28 -4.39 25.59
C VAL A 1 9.77 -5.37 24.55
N GLU A 2 10.91 -6.00 24.83
CA GLU A 2 11.37 -7.15 24.05
C GLU A 2 10.48 -8.33 24.41
N MET A 3 9.83 -8.93 23.41
CA MET A 3 9.10 -10.17 23.61
C MET A 3 10.05 -11.35 23.50
N ASP A 4 9.87 -12.34 24.38
CA ASP A 4 10.63 -13.58 24.37
C ASP A 4 10.48 -14.26 22.99
N GLU A 5 11.60 -14.67 22.39
CA GLU A 5 11.64 -15.40 21.12
C GLU A 5 10.75 -16.66 21.11
N ARG A 6 10.56 -17.30 22.27
CA ARG A 6 9.68 -18.47 22.42
C ARG A 6 8.21 -18.10 22.20
N VAL A 7 7.78 -16.95 22.73
CA VAL A 7 6.42 -16.44 22.51
C VAL A 7 6.23 -16.07 21.05
N LEU A 8 7.21 -15.43 20.46
CA LEU A 8 7.18 -15.06 19.03
C LEU A 8 7.17 -16.28 18.12
N ASN A 9 7.98 -17.31 18.41
CA ASN A 9 7.99 -18.53 17.62
C ASN A 9 6.69 -19.34 17.78
N SER A 10 6.07 -19.32 18.95
CA SER A 10 4.76 -19.96 19.16
C SER A 10 3.62 -19.21 18.45
N MET A 11 3.77 -17.88 18.28
CA MET A 11 2.82 -17.04 17.56
C MET A 11 3.10 -17.02 16.05
N ASN A 12 4.30 -17.38 15.61
CA ASN A 12 4.73 -17.24 14.22
C ASN A 12 4.39 -18.46 13.34
N SER A 13 3.86 -19.53 13.92
CA SER A 13 3.57 -20.76 13.16
C SER A 13 2.34 -20.67 12.27
N ASP A 14 1.42 -19.70 12.46
CA ASP A 14 0.16 -19.60 11.71
C ASP A 14 -0.34 -18.16 11.52
N TRP A 15 0.51 -17.26 11.05
CA TRP A 15 0.04 -15.95 10.63
C TRP A 15 -0.71 -16.04 9.30
N LYS A 16 -1.91 -16.61 9.35
CA LYS A 16 -2.91 -16.36 8.31
C LYS A 16 -3.35 -14.92 8.46
N PHE A 17 -2.95 -14.12 7.48
CA PHE A 17 -3.48 -12.78 7.32
C PHE A 17 -5.01 -12.87 7.32
N ASN A 18 -5.67 -12.09 8.16
CA ASN A 18 -7.13 -12.04 8.20
C ASN A 18 -7.63 -11.63 6.81
N GLU A 19 -8.39 -12.50 6.18
CA GLU A 19 -8.88 -12.41 4.80
C GLU A 19 -9.81 -11.21 4.51
N ARG A 20 -10.04 -10.34 5.49
CA ARG A 20 -11.03 -9.24 5.41
C ARG A 20 -10.50 -7.85 5.71
N GLY A 21 -9.23 -7.65 5.92
CA GLY A 21 -8.74 -6.35 6.37
C GLY A 21 -7.60 -5.81 5.56
N SER A 22 -7.75 -4.60 5.08
CA SER A 22 -6.68 -3.83 4.43
C SER A 22 -5.54 -3.43 5.37
N TYR A 23 -5.72 -3.59 6.69
CA TYR A 23 -4.72 -3.25 7.71
C TYR A 23 -4.56 -4.38 8.69
N GLN A 24 -3.32 -4.76 8.97
CA GLN A 24 -3.01 -5.83 9.89
C GLN A 24 -2.07 -5.36 10.97
N ASN A 25 -2.40 -5.68 12.21
CA ASN A 25 -1.48 -5.59 13.32
C ASN A 25 -0.65 -6.86 13.36
N ARG A 26 0.65 -6.73 13.15
CA ARG A 26 1.59 -7.85 13.20
C ARG A 26 2.60 -7.60 14.30
N ILE A 27 2.85 -8.63 15.09
CA ILE A 27 3.95 -8.63 16.06
C ILE A 27 5.14 -9.31 15.38
N GLN A 28 6.22 -8.58 15.23
CA GLN A 28 7.44 -9.08 14.60
C GLN A 28 8.65 -8.64 15.43
N VAL A 29 9.63 -9.53 15.57
CA VAL A 29 10.89 -9.21 16.26
C VAL A 29 11.56 -8.01 15.58
N GLY A 30 12.02 -7.04 16.38
CA GLY A 30 12.65 -5.82 15.89
C GLY A 30 11.69 -4.69 15.56
N ASN A 31 10.37 -4.93 15.54
CA ASN A 31 9.37 -3.89 15.30
C ASN A 31 8.58 -3.55 16.58
N PRO A 32 8.17 -2.29 16.76
CA PRO A 32 7.40 -1.87 17.92
C PRO A 32 6.04 -2.58 17.99
N LEU A 33 5.53 -2.81 19.21
CA LEU A 33 4.15 -3.22 19.40
C LEU A 33 3.19 -2.19 18.79
N GLY A 34 2.11 -2.68 18.17
CA GLY A 34 1.15 -1.81 17.48
C GLY A 34 1.58 -1.41 16.07
N SER A 35 2.57 -2.08 15.50
CA SER A 35 2.96 -1.91 14.11
C SER A 35 1.83 -2.32 13.17
N VAL A 36 1.54 -1.45 12.20
CA VAL A 36 0.52 -1.65 11.17
C VAL A 36 1.20 -1.93 9.84
N TYR A 37 0.76 -2.98 9.18
CA TYR A 37 1.26 -3.42 7.88
C TYR A 37 0.14 -3.38 6.85
N GLY A 38 0.49 -3.15 5.60
CA GLY A 38 -0.46 -3.13 4.49
C GLY A 38 0.23 -2.74 3.20
N PHE A 39 -0.56 -2.62 2.15
CA PHE A 39 -0.09 -2.16 0.86
C PHE A 39 0.16 -0.65 0.87
N ARG A 40 1.26 -0.22 0.25
CA ARG A 40 1.56 1.20 0.10
C ARG A 40 0.78 1.78 -1.06
N TYR A 41 -0.15 2.69 -0.77
CA TYR A 41 -0.94 3.40 -1.77
C TYR A 41 -0.11 4.45 -2.49
N LYS A 42 -0.21 4.50 -3.83
CA LYS A 42 0.53 5.42 -4.71
C LYS A 42 -0.38 6.36 -5.51
N GLY A 43 -1.68 6.12 -5.52
CA GLY A 43 -2.62 6.94 -6.30
C GLY A 43 -3.71 6.10 -6.94
N VAL A 44 -4.25 6.58 -8.06
CA VAL A 44 -5.33 5.92 -8.80
C VAL A 44 -4.93 5.79 -10.27
N TYR A 45 -5.26 4.67 -10.90
CA TYR A 45 -5.08 4.50 -12.33
C TYR A 45 -6.00 5.45 -13.10
N GLN A 46 -5.40 6.35 -13.89
CA GLN A 46 -6.14 7.37 -14.65
C GLN A 46 -6.82 6.80 -15.89
N TYR A 47 -6.24 5.74 -16.46
CA TYR A 47 -6.69 5.13 -17.71
C TYR A 47 -6.91 3.64 -17.53
N THR A 48 -7.79 3.07 -18.38
CA THR A 48 -8.01 1.63 -18.45
C THR A 48 -6.93 0.94 -19.28
N TYR A 49 -6.81 -0.36 -19.11
CA TYR A 49 -5.92 -1.16 -19.97
C TYR A 49 -6.39 -1.14 -21.43
N ASP A 50 -7.71 -1.14 -21.66
CA ASP A 50 -8.30 -1.13 -23.00
C ASP A 50 -7.98 0.16 -23.77
N TYR A 51 -7.74 1.28 -23.06
CA TYR A 51 -7.25 2.50 -23.69
C TYR A 51 -5.93 2.28 -24.43
N LEU A 52 -5.00 1.53 -23.82
CA LEU A 52 -3.70 1.23 -24.44
C LEU A 52 -3.84 0.31 -25.66
N THR A 53 -4.70 -0.71 -25.59
CA THR A 53 -4.93 -1.63 -26.71
C THR A 53 -5.60 -0.93 -27.90
N ASN A 54 -6.55 -0.04 -27.62
CA ASN A 54 -7.19 0.78 -28.63
C ASN A 54 -6.22 1.76 -29.28
N LEU A 55 -5.38 2.43 -28.47
CA LEU A 55 -4.36 3.34 -28.95
C LEU A 55 -3.40 2.67 -29.94
N ARG A 56 -2.94 1.44 -29.61
CA ARG A 56 -2.10 0.65 -30.52
C ARG A 56 -2.78 0.35 -31.84
N ALA A 57 -4.07 -0.01 -31.79
CA ALA A 57 -4.84 -0.35 -32.98
C ALA A 57 -5.14 0.89 -33.86
N GLU A 58 -5.51 2.01 -33.24
CA GLU A 58 -5.82 3.27 -33.93
C GLU A 58 -4.60 3.90 -34.59
N GLU A 59 -3.47 3.92 -33.90
CA GLU A 59 -2.21 4.49 -34.42
C GLU A 59 -1.40 3.46 -35.24
N ASN A 60 -1.85 2.20 -35.32
CA ASN A 60 -1.20 1.10 -36.05
C ASN A 60 0.30 0.93 -35.69
N LEU A 61 0.60 1.01 -34.39
CA LEU A 61 1.97 1.01 -33.86
C LEU A 61 2.60 -0.40 -33.89
N THR A 62 3.86 -0.47 -34.25
CA THR A 62 4.70 -1.64 -33.98
C THR A 62 4.86 -1.87 -32.47
N ALA A 63 5.32 -3.07 -32.06
CA ALA A 63 5.51 -3.36 -30.63
C ALA A 63 6.51 -2.39 -29.97
N GLU A 64 7.58 -2.03 -30.69
CA GLU A 64 8.65 -1.14 -30.19
C GLU A 64 8.17 0.31 -30.08
N GLU A 65 7.46 0.82 -31.08
CA GLU A 65 6.88 2.16 -31.05
C GLU A 65 5.81 2.28 -29.95
N PHE A 66 5.04 1.21 -29.75
CA PHE A 66 4.02 1.17 -28.69
C PHE A 66 4.64 1.17 -27.30
N GLU A 67 5.71 0.39 -27.08
CA GLU A 67 6.48 0.42 -25.83
C GLU A 67 7.03 1.82 -25.52
N GLN A 68 7.67 2.46 -26.54
CA GLN A 68 8.19 3.83 -26.39
C GLN A 68 7.09 4.83 -26.07
N ARG A 69 5.92 4.68 -26.70
CA ARG A 69 4.75 5.53 -26.49
C ARG A 69 4.25 5.41 -25.04
N ILE A 70 4.10 4.18 -24.51
CA ILE A 70 3.67 3.95 -23.13
C ILE A 70 4.69 4.52 -22.15
N ASN A 71 5.98 4.26 -22.34
CA ASN A 71 7.05 4.79 -21.49
C ASN A 71 7.07 6.32 -21.47
N GLY A 72 6.82 6.98 -22.60
CA GLY A 72 6.66 8.42 -22.68
C GLY A 72 5.46 8.93 -21.86
N MET A 73 4.30 8.25 -21.96
CA MET A 73 3.12 8.61 -21.18
C MET A 73 3.32 8.38 -19.67
N LEU A 74 4.03 7.33 -19.27
CA LEU A 74 4.40 7.09 -17.86
C LEU A 74 5.32 8.17 -17.33
N ALA A 75 6.30 8.61 -18.13
CA ALA A 75 7.21 9.72 -17.80
C ALA A 75 6.46 11.06 -17.63
N ASP A 76 5.37 11.27 -18.40
CA ASP A 76 4.47 12.41 -18.26
C ASP A 76 3.53 12.31 -17.04
N GLY A 77 3.68 11.29 -16.21
CA GLY A 77 2.88 11.08 -15.00
C GLY A 77 1.49 10.47 -15.22
N LYS A 78 1.22 9.92 -16.40
CA LYS A 78 -0.01 9.15 -16.66
C LYS A 78 0.10 7.76 -16.04
N THR A 79 -1.01 7.23 -15.55
CA THR A 79 -1.03 5.94 -14.85
C THR A 79 -1.97 4.94 -15.51
N PHE A 80 -1.44 3.75 -15.75
CA PHE A 80 -2.12 2.63 -16.40
C PHE A 80 -1.96 1.36 -15.56
N PRO A 81 -2.90 0.40 -15.61
CA PRO A 81 -2.80 -0.86 -14.86
C PRO A 81 -1.84 -1.86 -15.56
N VAL A 82 -0.58 -1.44 -15.72
CA VAL A 82 0.50 -2.22 -16.35
C VAL A 82 1.66 -2.38 -15.38
N VAL A 83 2.42 -3.44 -15.58
CA VAL A 83 3.61 -3.72 -14.77
C VAL A 83 4.76 -2.83 -15.24
N VAL A 84 5.40 -2.16 -14.28
CA VAL A 84 6.56 -1.32 -14.49
C VAL A 84 7.75 -1.95 -13.76
N GLY A 85 8.82 -2.20 -14.48
CA GLY A 85 10.04 -2.77 -13.91
C GLY A 85 10.78 -1.80 -12.99
N ALA A 86 11.79 -2.29 -12.33
CA ALA A 86 12.65 -1.49 -11.45
C ALA A 86 13.39 -0.33 -12.18
N ASP A 87 13.52 -0.44 -13.49
CA ASP A 87 14.08 0.60 -14.37
C ASP A 87 13.07 1.71 -14.76
N GLY A 88 11.83 1.60 -14.29
CA GLY A 88 10.76 2.54 -14.58
C GLY A 88 10.10 2.36 -15.95
N LYS A 89 10.43 1.27 -16.68
CA LYS A 89 9.85 0.97 -17.99
C LYS A 89 8.75 -0.06 -17.89
N VAL A 90 7.80 0.03 -18.83
CA VAL A 90 6.74 -0.99 -18.95
C VAL A 90 7.33 -2.34 -19.36
N ILE A 91 6.82 -3.42 -18.75
CA ILE A 91 7.18 -4.78 -19.14
C ILE A 91 6.23 -5.25 -20.24
N MET A 92 6.82 -5.62 -21.38
CA MET A 92 6.08 -6.12 -22.55
C MET A 92 6.03 -7.64 -22.58
N GLN A 93 4.89 -8.20 -22.95
CA GLN A 93 4.71 -9.62 -23.21
C GLN A 93 5.14 -10.00 -24.63
N ALA A 94 5.34 -11.29 -24.87
CA ALA A 94 5.72 -11.81 -26.19
C ALA A 94 4.69 -11.50 -27.31
N ASN A 95 3.44 -11.22 -26.95
CA ASN A 95 2.38 -10.79 -27.89
C ASN A 95 2.47 -9.31 -28.27
N GLY A 96 3.47 -8.57 -27.75
CA GLY A 96 3.66 -7.15 -27.97
C GLY A 96 2.64 -6.27 -27.27
N LEU A 97 2.00 -6.76 -26.21
CA LEU A 97 1.15 -6.00 -25.29
C LEU A 97 1.83 -5.82 -23.94
N PRO A 98 1.56 -4.74 -23.21
CA PRO A 98 2.10 -4.56 -21.87
C PRO A 98 1.54 -5.62 -20.91
N GLN A 99 2.37 -6.07 -19.98
CA GLN A 99 1.92 -6.97 -18.93
C GLN A 99 0.95 -6.23 -18.02
N ARG A 100 -0.20 -6.86 -17.75
CA ARG A 100 -1.24 -6.26 -16.92
C ARG A 100 -0.95 -6.50 -15.44
N MET A 101 -1.14 -5.46 -14.62
CA MET A 101 -1.09 -5.56 -13.17
C MET A 101 -2.32 -6.30 -12.65
N VAL A 102 -2.11 -7.26 -11.74
CA VAL A 102 -3.17 -8.06 -11.14
C VAL A 102 -3.09 -8.06 -9.62
N TYR A 103 -4.23 -8.25 -8.97
CA TYR A 103 -4.32 -8.47 -7.53
C TYR A 103 -4.56 -9.95 -7.27
N ASN A 104 -3.68 -10.58 -6.51
CA ASN A 104 -3.70 -12.00 -6.22
C ASN A 104 -3.36 -12.26 -4.75
N TYR A 105 -4.13 -11.65 -3.85
CA TYR A 105 -3.84 -11.69 -2.42
C TYR A 105 -4.46 -12.88 -1.69
N VAL A 106 -5.60 -13.37 -2.16
CA VAL A 106 -6.35 -14.47 -1.51
C VAL A 106 -6.14 -15.76 -2.28
N ASP A 107 -5.55 -16.76 -1.65
CA ASP A 107 -5.39 -18.10 -2.20
C ASP A 107 -6.74 -18.69 -2.62
N GLY A 108 -6.78 -19.24 -3.83
CA GLY A 108 -7.98 -19.87 -4.39
C GLY A 108 -9.03 -18.91 -4.95
N SER A 109 -8.83 -17.61 -4.85
CA SER A 109 -9.65 -16.62 -5.53
C SER A 109 -9.11 -16.34 -6.93
N PRO A 110 -9.97 -16.08 -7.93
CA PRO A 110 -9.51 -15.61 -9.22
C PRO A 110 -8.77 -14.28 -9.04
N SER A 111 -7.64 -14.14 -9.73
CA SER A 111 -6.88 -12.88 -9.72
C SER A 111 -7.73 -11.75 -10.30
N TYR A 112 -7.74 -10.62 -9.62
CA TYR A 112 -8.41 -9.41 -10.09
C TYR A 112 -7.44 -8.58 -10.95
N SER A 113 -7.87 -8.24 -12.16
CA SER A 113 -7.12 -7.35 -13.04
C SER A 113 -7.53 -5.90 -12.82
N PHE A 114 -6.57 -5.06 -12.45
CA PHE A 114 -6.84 -3.63 -12.19
C PHE A 114 -7.40 -2.90 -13.41
N GLN A 115 -8.28 -1.95 -13.14
CA GLN A 115 -8.95 -1.09 -14.11
C GLN A 115 -8.62 0.40 -13.86
N GLY A 116 -8.99 1.25 -14.82
CA GLY A 116 -8.98 2.69 -14.59
C GLY A 116 -9.94 3.05 -13.45
N GLY A 117 -9.49 3.89 -12.53
CA GLY A 117 -10.21 4.24 -11.32
C GLY A 117 -9.85 3.43 -10.07
N ASP A 118 -9.17 2.30 -10.24
CA ASP A 118 -8.69 1.50 -9.12
C ASP A 118 -7.47 2.14 -8.43
N ALA A 119 -7.30 1.79 -7.15
CA ALA A 119 -6.14 2.20 -6.38
C ALA A 119 -4.85 1.55 -6.89
N ILE A 120 -3.79 2.35 -7.00
CA ILE A 120 -2.44 1.88 -7.30
C ILE A 120 -1.77 1.50 -5.98
N TYR A 121 -1.34 0.25 -5.88
CA TYR A 121 -0.47 -0.24 -4.82
C TYR A 121 0.94 -0.44 -5.35
N GLU A 122 1.92 -0.25 -4.47
CA GLU A 122 3.33 -0.45 -4.81
C GLU A 122 3.63 -1.94 -4.89
N ASP A 123 4.06 -2.37 -6.07
CA ASP A 123 4.63 -3.69 -6.32
C ASP A 123 6.11 -3.64 -5.92
N ILE A 124 6.45 -4.23 -4.78
CA ILE A 124 7.78 -4.11 -4.16
C ILE A 124 8.80 -5.02 -4.86
N ASN A 125 8.36 -6.20 -5.26
CA ASN A 125 9.21 -7.21 -5.88
C ASN A 125 9.20 -7.14 -7.42
N HIS A 126 8.34 -6.27 -7.99
CA HIS A 126 8.17 -6.08 -9.44
C HIS A 126 7.79 -7.36 -10.19
N ASP A 127 6.97 -8.23 -9.55
CA ASP A 127 6.47 -9.47 -10.17
C ASP A 127 5.18 -9.26 -10.99
N GLY A 128 4.60 -8.08 -10.90
CA GLY A 128 3.37 -7.71 -11.62
C GLY A 128 2.09 -8.15 -10.92
N GLN A 129 2.20 -8.57 -9.67
CA GLN A 129 1.07 -8.98 -8.85
C GLN A 129 1.11 -8.25 -7.52
N ILE A 130 -0.01 -7.75 -7.07
CA ILE A 130 -0.17 -7.26 -5.71
C ILE A 130 -0.61 -8.41 -4.82
N ASN A 131 0.27 -8.85 -3.93
CA ASN A 131 0.09 -10.01 -3.09
C ASN A 131 0.68 -9.83 -1.67
N ALA A 132 0.77 -10.89 -0.89
CA ALA A 132 1.29 -10.83 0.48
C ALA A 132 2.76 -10.36 0.58
N LEU A 133 3.54 -10.48 -0.51
CA LEU A 133 4.94 -10.07 -0.54
C LEU A 133 5.10 -8.54 -0.62
N ASP A 134 4.05 -7.82 -1.05
CA ASP A 134 4.04 -6.36 -1.16
C ASP A 134 3.56 -5.65 0.10
N ILE A 135 3.30 -6.42 1.17
CA ILE A 135 2.92 -5.87 2.45
C ILE A 135 4.13 -5.29 3.17
N VAL A 136 4.07 -4.00 3.45
CA VAL A 136 5.14 -3.25 4.11
C VAL A 136 4.66 -2.63 5.43
N TYR A 137 5.62 -2.27 6.27
CA TYR A 137 5.35 -1.50 7.47
C TYR A 137 4.86 -0.10 7.10
N LEU A 138 3.66 0.25 7.52
CA LEU A 138 3.04 1.55 7.26
C LEU A 138 3.22 2.54 8.41
N GLY A 139 3.33 2.04 9.63
CA GLY A 139 3.49 2.87 10.81
C GLY A 139 3.11 2.17 12.11
N ASN A 140 2.98 2.94 13.18
CA ASN A 140 2.59 2.44 14.49
C ASN A 140 1.31 3.16 14.96
N CYS A 141 0.31 2.40 15.39
CA CYS A 141 -0.92 2.95 15.95
C CYS A 141 -0.76 3.44 17.39
N LEU A 142 0.29 3.02 18.10
CA LEU A 142 0.55 3.48 19.44
C LEU A 142 1.25 4.85 19.42
N PRO A 143 0.82 5.81 20.25
CA PRO A 143 1.49 7.10 20.34
C PRO A 143 2.88 6.95 20.97
N LYS A 144 3.85 7.67 20.42
CA LYS A 144 5.20 7.77 21.01
C LYS A 144 5.19 8.54 22.34
N LEU A 145 4.26 9.48 22.45
CA LEU A 145 4.09 10.31 23.64
C LEU A 145 2.60 10.53 23.87
N SER A 146 2.16 10.24 25.08
CA SER A 146 0.80 10.54 25.51
C SER A 146 0.79 11.01 26.94
N GLY A 147 -0.11 11.92 27.27
CA GLY A 147 -0.23 12.43 28.62
C GLY A 147 -1.40 13.37 28.79
N GLY A 148 -1.52 13.91 29.97
CA GLY A 148 -2.52 14.92 30.28
C GLY A 148 -2.12 15.76 31.47
N PHE A 149 -2.62 16.96 31.52
CA PHE A 149 -2.49 17.82 32.69
C PHE A 149 -3.83 18.48 33.00
N ASN A 150 -4.04 18.73 34.29
CA ASN A 150 -5.23 19.40 34.81
C ASN A 150 -4.83 20.73 35.39
N VAL A 151 -5.56 21.77 35.07
CA VAL A 151 -5.43 23.11 35.67
C VAL A 151 -6.70 23.38 36.48
N SER A 152 -6.53 23.82 37.69
CA SER A 152 -7.61 24.29 38.57
C SER A 152 -7.31 25.65 39.11
N LEU A 153 -8.15 26.63 38.83
CA LEU A 153 -8.04 27.99 39.28
C LEU A 153 -9.28 28.31 40.12
N ASN A 154 -9.02 28.79 41.35
CA ASN A 154 -10.07 29.25 42.27
C ASN A 154 -9.83 30.74 42.57
N TYR A 155 -10.83 31.56 42.28
CA TYR A 155 -10.76 32.98 42.57
C TYR A 155 -12.13 33.47 43.11
N GLY A 156 -12.18 33.80 44.40
CA GLY A 156 -13.39 34.19 45.09
C GLY A 156 -14.49 33.12 44.97
N ARG A 157 -15.59 33.46 44.24
CA ARG A 157 -16.69 32.53 43.98
C ARG A 157 -16.52 31.76 42.68
N TRP A 158 -15.45 31.99 41.92
CA TRP A 158 -15.20 31.36 40.64
C TRP A 158 -14.27 30.16 40.79
N ASN A 159 -14.68 29.04 40.17
CA ASN A 159 -13.84 27.84 40.09
C ASN A 159 -13.76 27.44 38.61
N LEU A 160 -12.54 27.50 38.03
CA LEU A 160 -12.28 27.05 36.67
C LEU A 160 -11.42 25.79 36.71
N LYS A 161 -11.90 24.73 36.06
CA LYS A 161 -11.16 23.48 35.88
C LYS A 161 -11.02 23.19 34.40
N ALA A 162 -9.79 22.97 33.93
CA ALA A 162 -9.50 22.58 32.57
C ALA A 162 -8.64 21.29 32.57
N ARG A 163 -9.00 20.37 31.73
CA ARG A 163 -8.25 19.12 31.52
C ARG A 163 -7.78 19.06 30.08
N PHE A 164 -6.49 18.87 29.91
CA PHE A 164 -5.83 18.72 28.61
C PHE A 164 -5.29 17.31 28.48
N MET A 165 -5.53 16.70 27.32
CA MET A 165 -4.97 15.40 26.92
C MET A 165 -4.26 15.56 25.61
N TYR A 166 -3.09 14.93 25.47
CA TYR A 166 -2.34 14.96 24.23
C TYR A 166 -1.85 13.55 23.86
N ARG A 167 -1.79 13.31 22.56
CA ARG A 167 -1.19 12.13 21.95
C ARG A 167 -0.38 12.58 20.74
N TYR A 168 0.82 12.04 20.60
CA TYR A 168 1.72 12.43 19.53
C TYR A 168 2.46 11.21 18.96
N GLY A 169 2.64 11.19 17.63
CA GLY A 169 3.50 10.24 16.93
C GLY A 169 2.86 8.91 16.60
N ASN A 170 1.52 8.77 16.73
CA ASN A 170 0.79 7.65 16.12
C ASN A 170 0.51 7.93 14.65
N LYS A 171 0.58 6.87 13.83
CA LYS A 171 0.05 6.86 12.47
C LYS A 171 -1.17 5.95 12.46
N VAL A 172 -2.28 6.44 11.95
CA VAL A 172 -3.52 5.69 11.75
C VAL A 172 -3.80 5.65 10.26
#